data_52426a9cf1c2144fac17cda709f1c3d0
#
_entry.id   52426a9cf1c2144fac17cda709f1c3d0
#
_cell.length_a   1.000
_cell.length_b   1.000
_cell.length_c   1.000
_cell.angle_alpha   90.00
_cell.angle_beta   90.00
_cell.angle_gamma   90.00
#
_symmetry.space_group_name_H-M   'P 1'
#
loop_
_entity.id
_entity.type
_entity.pdbx_description
1 polymer ?
#
loop_
_entity_poly.entity_id
_entity_poly.type
_entity_poly.pdbx_seq_one_letter_code
_entity_poly.pdbx_strand_id
1 'polypeptide(L)'
;MDAKLTITHPEGYELNSNITNGIYVTNDQNEAFKNADFIYAKNWSSFNNYGKVLKKDLDWMITKSKMNSTNNAKFMHCLPIRRNVVASDEVIESNNSLILNQVENRIYSAQSVLKTIIENG
;
A
#
# COMPACT_ATOMS: atom_id res chain seq x y z
N MET A 1 -7.27 8.01 -17.33
CA MET A 1 -5.91 7.49 -16.99
C MET A 1 -6.05 5.98 -16.81
N ASP A 2 -5.42 5.21 -17.66
CA ASP A 2 -5.49 3.75 -17.60
C ASP A 2 -4.37 3.24 -16.68
N ALA A 3 -4.65 3.13 -15.39
CA ALA A 3 -3.71 2.56 -14.44
C ALA A 3 -4.00 1.06 -14.29
N LYS A 4 -2.97 0.22 -14.46
CA LYS A 4 -3.05 -1.20 -14.15
C LYS A 4 -2.87 -1.37 -12.64
N LEU A 5 -3.87 -1.92 -11.96
CA LEU A 5 -3.83 -2.21 -10.54
C LEU A 5 -3.60 -3.70 -10.31
N THR A 6 -2.67 -4.02 -9.41
CA THR A 6 -2.46 -5.37 -8.86
C THR A 6 -2.57 -5.30 -7.35
N ILE A 7 -3.31 -6.23 -6.76
CA ILE A 7 -3.39 -6.39 -5.30
C ILE A 7 -2.58 -7.62 -4.90
N THR A 8 -1.75 -7.47 -3.87
CA THR A 8 -1.02 -8.60 -3.31
C THR A 8 -1.13 -8.62 -1.79
N HIS A 9 -1.34 -9.81 -1.24
CA HIS A 9 -1.48 -10.06 0.20
C HIS A 9 -1.01 -11.47 0.55
N PRO A 10 -0.57 -11.74 1.80
CA PRO A 10 -0.32 -13.11 2.24
C PRO A 10 -1.62 -13.91 2.30
N GLU A 11 -1.53 -15.23 2.28
CA GLU A 11 -2.67 -16.12 2.53
C GLU A 11 -3.36 -15.82 3.86
N GLY A 12 -4.68 -15.82 3.87
CA GLY A 12 -5.51 -15.50 5.04
C GLY A 12 -5.77 -13.99 5.24
N TYR A 13 -5.28 -13.15 4.33
CA TYR A 13 -5.50 -11.69 4.33
C TYR A 13 -6.27 -11.21 3.10
N GLU A 14 -7.08 -12.09 2.54
CA GLU A 14 -7.90 -11.81 1.36
C GLU A 14 -8.86 -10.64 1.63
N LEU A 15 -9.00 -9.79 0.63
CA LEU A 15 -10.04 -8.77 0.60
C LEU A 15 -11.37 -9.38 0.13
N ASN A 16 -12.46 -8.73 0.47
CA ASN A 16 -13.78 -9.13 -0.02
C ASN A 16 -13.79 -9.11 -1.56
N SER A 17 -14.32 -10.18 -2.17
CA SER A 17 -14.39 -10.36 -3.62
C SER A 17 -15.12 -9.22 -4.35
N ASN A 18 -16.07 -8.55 -3.70
CA ASN A 18 -16.74 -7.38 -4.25
C ASN A 18 -15.80 -6.20 -4.47
N ILE A 19 -14.71 -6.12 -3.67
CA ILE A 19 -13.71 -5.04 -3.79
C ILE A 19 -12.67 -5.38 -4.88
N THR A 20 -12.38 -6.67 -5.07
CA THR A 20 -11.33 -7.14 -5.98
C THR A 20 -11.84 -7.52 -7.36
N ASN A 21 -13.15 -7.38 -7.62
CA ASN A 21 -13.74 -7.72 -8.90
C ASN A 21 -13.09 -6.94 -10.05
N GLY A 22 -12.57 -7.66 -11.05
CA GLY A 22 -11.85 -7.08 -12.19
C GLY A 22 -10.42 -6.62 -11.91
N ILE A 23 -9.89 -6.85 -10.70
CA ILE A 23 -8.52 -6.52 -10.31
C ILE A 23 -7.69 -7.81 -10.27
N TYR A 24 -6.49 -7.78 -10.81
CA TYR A 24 -5.56 -8.91 -10.66
C TYR A 24 -5.08 -9.02 -9.21
N VAL A 25 -5.24 -10.20 -8.61
CA VAL A 25 -4.84 -10.49 -7.22
C VAL A 25 -3.87 -11.65 -7.21
N THR A 26 -2.77 -11.54 -6.48
CA THR A 26 -1.77 -12.60 -6.32
C THR A 26 -1.24 -12.67 -4.89
N ASN A 27 -0.86 -13.87 -4.44
CA ASN A 27 -0.13 -14.06 -3.19
C ASN A 27 1.39 -14.03 -3.39
N ASP A 28 1.86 -13.86 -4.64
CA ASP A 28 3.28 -13.67 -4.94
C ASP A 28 3.61 -12.18 -4.99
N GLN A 29 4.25 -11.70 -3.93
CA GLN A 29 4.67 -10.31 -3.80
C GLN A 29 5.75 -9.94 -4.85
N ASN A 30 6.62 -10.89 -5.23
CA ASN A 30 7.65 -10.62 -6.23
C ASN A 30 7.05 -10.45 -7.62
N GLU A 31 6.04 -11.25 -7.95
CA GLU A 31 5.27 -11.10 -9.18
C GLU A 31 4.57 -9.74 -9.23
N ALA A 32 3.91 -9.35 -8.13
CA ALA A 32 3.20 -8.08 -8.03
C ALA A 32 4.13 -6.85 -8.16
N PHE A 33 5.38 -6.96 -7.70
CA PHE A 33 6.36 -5.87 -7.72
C PHE A 33 7.02 -5.68 -9.07
N LYS A 34 7.08 -6.75 -9.88
CA LYS A 34 7.78 -6.72 -11.16
C LYS A 34 7.25 -5.62 -12.08
N ASN A 35 8.14 -4.69 -12.43
CA ASN A 35 7.85 -3.54 -13.29
C ASN A 35 6.76 -2.58 -12.74
N ALA A 36 6.43 -2.64 -11.46
CA ALA A 36 5.52 -1.66 -10.85
C ALA A 36 6.15 -0.26 -10.81
N ASP A 37 5.37 0.78 -11.05
CA ASP A 37 5.78 2.18 -10.95
C ASP A 37 5.48 2.78 -9.58
N PHE A 38 4.51 2.19 -8.87
CA PHE A 38 4.09 2.58 -7.51
C PHE A 38 3.84 1.36 -6.65
N ILE A 39 4.33 1.39 -5.41
CA ILE A 39 4.01 0.42 -4.36
C ILE A 39 3.28 1.14 -3.25
N TYR A 40 2.00 0.85 -3.09
CA TYR A 40 1.19 1.37 -2.00
C TYR A 40 0.98 0.31 -0.93
N ALA A 41 1.67 0.43 0.17
CA ALA A 41 1.57 -0.50 1.28
C ALA A 41 0.50 -0.10 2.30
N LYS A 42 -0.05 -1.11 2.98
CA LYS A 42 -0.96 -0.97 4.11
C LYS A 42 -0.49 -1.87 5.25
N ASN A 43 -0.83 -1.52 6.48
CA ASN A 43 -0.68 -2.45 7.59
C ASN A 43 -1.61 -3.65 7.39
N TRP A 44 -1.11 -4.84 7.68
CA TRP A 44 -1.86 -6.08 7.47
C TRP A 44 -2.91 -6.27 8.56
N SER A 45 -4.13 -6.56 8.14
CA SER A 45 -5.20 -7.02 9.01
C SER A 45 -6.09 -7.95 8.21
N SER A 46 -6.35 -9.15 8.73
CA SER A 46 -7.27 -10.09 8.09
C SER A 46 -8.70 -9.57 8.23
N PHE A 47 -9.46 -9.66 7.16
CA PHE A 47 -10.89 -9.30 7.16
C PHE A 47 -11.68 -10.20 8.11
N ASN A 48 -11.44 -11.52 8.05
CA ASN A 48 -12.15 -12.52 8.86
C ASN A 48 -11.65 -12.60 10.31
N ASN A 49 -10.44 -12.11 10.60
CA ASN A 49 -9.79 -12.15 11.90
C ASN A 49 -9.20 -10.79 12.26
N TYR A 50 -10.02 -9.74 12.17
CA TYR A 50 -9.60 -8.37 12.39
C TYR A 50 -8.84 -8.20 13.71
N GLY A 51 -7.70 -7.51 13.65
CA GLY A 51 -6.84 -7.26 14.80
C GLY A 51 -5.95 -8.43 15.23
N LYS A 52 -6.08 -9.62 14.62
CA LYS A 52 -5.19 -10.75 14.87
C LYS A 52 -4.03 -10.76 13.88
N VAL A 53 -2.84 -11.06 14.38
CA VAL A 53 -1.66 -11.34 13.53
C VAL A 53 -1.68 -12.83 13.24
N LEU A 54 -2.12 -13.22 12.05
CA LEU A 54 -2.26 -14.63 11.65
C LEU A 54 -0.91 -15.27 11.32
N LYS A 55 0.01 -14.51 10.74
CA LYS A 55 1.38 -14.94 10.46
C LYS A 55 2.35 -13.83 10.89
N LYS A 56 3.45 -14.24 11.52
CA LYS A 56 4.56 -13.35 11.89
C LYS A 56 5.65 -13.36 10.81
N ASP A 57 5.31 -13.70 9.56
CA ASP A 57 6.28 -13.88 8.51
C ASP A 57 6.90 -12.56 8.10
N LEU A 58 8.15 -12.37 8.48
CA LEU A 58 9.01 -11.26 8.08
C LEU A 58 9.24 -11.23 6.55
N ASP A 59 8.97 -12.34 5.87
CA ASP A 59 9.12 -12.46 4.41
C ASP A 59 8.17 -11.56 3.62
N TRP A 60 7.07 -11.09 4.25
CA TRP A 60 6.16 -10.14 3.62
C TRP A 60 6.58 -8.68 3.76
N MET A 61 7.59 -8.40 4.56
CA MET A 61 8.13 -7.04 4.68
C MET A 61 8.66 -6.55 3.34
N ILE A 62 8.34 -5.30 3.01
CA ILE A 62 8.86 -4.63 1.82
C ILE A 62 10.29 -4.19 2.10
N THR A 63 11.24 -4.77 1.39
CA THR A 63 12.68 -4.52 1.53
C THR A 63 13.21 -3.80 0.30
N LYS A 64 14.40 -3.22 0.44
CA LYS A 64 15.13 -2.63 -0.70
C LYS A 64 15.35 -3.62 -1.83
N SER A 65 15.65 -4.89 -1.50
CA SER A 65 15.81 -5.95 -2.49
C SER A 65 14.54 -6.15 -3.32
N LYS A 66 13.38 -6.19 -2.68
CA LYS A 66 12.08 -6.29 -3.38
C LYS A 66 11.79 -5.04 -4.21
N MET A 67 12.09 -3.86 -3.71
CA MET A 67 11.94 -2.61 -4.47
C MET A 67 12.81 -2.56 -5.72
N ASN A 68 13.97 -3.22 -5.72
CA ASN A 68 14.85 -3.28 -6.89
C ASN A 68 14.25 -4.07 -8.08
N SER A 69 13.23 -4.89 -7.88
CA SER A 69 12.52 -5.60 -8.95
C SER A 69 11.44 -4.75 -9.64
N THR A 70 11.14 -3.59 -9.09
CA THR A 70 10.17 -2.63 -9.64
C THR A 70 10.80 -1.77 -10.75
N ASN A 71 9.97 -0.98 -11.41
CA ASN A 71 10.44 0.06 -12.34
C ASN A 71 10.81 1.33 -11.57
N ASN A 72 11.80 1.26 -10.67
CA ASN A 72 12.18 2.36 -9.78
C ASN A 72 10.96 2.98 -9.03
N ALA A 73 10.09 2.11 -8.53
CA ALA A 73 8.79 2.49 -7.99
C ALA A 73 8.87 3.50 -6.87
N LYS A 74 7.88 4.38 -6.80
CA LYS A 74 7.62 5.22 -5.65
C LYS A 74 6.90 4.43 -4.57
N PHE A 75 7.35 4.59 -3.33
CA PHE A 75 6.79 3.92 -2.16
C PHE A 75 5.82 4.83 -1.41
N MET A 76 4.64 4.32 -1.09
CA MET A 76 3.56 5.06 -0.43
C MET A 76 2.98 4.27 0.75
N HIS A 77 2.56 4.98 1.80
CA HIS A 77 1.83 4.42 2.94
C HIS A 77 1.00 5.52 3.62
N CYS A 78 -0.23 5.20 3.99
CA CYS A 78 -1.16 6.19 4.57
C CYS A 78 -0.87 6.58 6.03
N LEU A 79 0.15 6.01 6.67
CA LEU A 79 0.48 6.15 8.08
C LEU A 79 -0.67 5.79 9.06
N PRO A 80 -0.38 5.38 10.31
CA PRO A 80 0.97 5.06 10.81
C PRO A 80 1.53 3.77 10.17
N ILE A 81 2.84 3.72 9.90
CA ILE A 81 3.52 2.53 9.39
C ILE A 81 4.24 1.79 10.51
N ARG A 82 4.16 0.45 10.51
CA ARG A 82 4.97 -0.40 11.38
C ARG A 82 6.34 -0.61 10.72
N ARG A 83 7.34 0.18 11.17
CA ARG A 83 8.71 0.14 10.68
C ARG A 83 9.33 -1.25 10.93
N ASN A 84 10.10 -1.73 9.97
CA ASN A 84 10.75 -3.05 9.99
C ASN A 84 9.79 -4.24 10.20
N VAL A 85 8.50 -4.02 9.91
CA VAL A 85 7.45 -5.03 9.84
C VAL A 85 6.75 -4.95 8.50
N VAL A 86 6.19 -3.80 8.14
CA VAL A 86 5.54 -3.56 6.84
C VAL A 86 6.58 -3.22 5.78
N ALA A 87 7.49 -2.31 6.08
CA ALA A 87 8.61 -1.95 5.23
C ALA A 87 9.87 -1.68 6.07
N SER A 88 11.03 -1.95 5.51
CA SER A 88 12.31 -1.67 6.13
C SER A 88 12.56 -0.15 6.20
N ASP A 89 13.39 0.26 7.16
CA ASP A 89 13.81 1.66 7.30
C ASP A 89 14.46 2.18 6.01
N GLU A 90 15.24 1.35 5.32
CA GLU A 90 15.86 1.72 4.04
C GLU A 90 14.84 2.10 2.96
N VAL A 91 13.66 1.47 2.94
CA VAL A 91 12.58 1.79 1.99
C VAL A 91 11.86 3.05 2.42
N ILE A 92 11.54 3.16 3.71
CA ILE A 92 10.80 4.29 4.28
C ILE A 92 11.57 5.60 4.12
N GLU A 93 12.89 5.57 4.32
CA GLU A 93 13.78 6.76 4.26
C GLU A 93 14.41 6.95 2.86
N SER A 94 14.01 6.17 1.86
CA SER A 94 14.57 6.26 0.51
C SER A 94 14.10 7.53 -0.21
N ASN A 95 14.87 7.98 -1.21
CA ASN A 95 14.47 9.05 -2.12
C ASN A 95 13.23 8.73 -2.96
N ASN A 96 12.82 7.46 -3.00
CA ASN A 96 11.60 7.02 -3.66
C ASN A 96 10.38 6.98 -2.73
N SER A 97 10.57 7.27 -1.44
CA SER A 97 9.46 7.33 -0.48
C SER A 97 8.64 8.61 -0.68
N LEU A 98 7.34 8.45 -0.91
CA LEU A 98 6.37 9.54 -1.00
C LEU A 98 5.46 9.62 0.23
N ILE A 99 5.85 8.99 1.34
CA ILE A 99 5.01 8.93 2.55
C ILE A 99 4.68 10.33 3.06
N LEU A 100 5.67 11.23 3.16
CA LEU A 100 5.45 12.59 3.65
C LEU A 100 4.62 13.42 2.68
N ASN A 101 4.87 13.30 1.38
CA ASN A 101 4.05 13.96 0.35
C ASN A 101 2.60 13.51 0.40
N GLN A 102 2.37 12.22 0.62
CA GLN A 102 1.01 11.67 0.77
C GLN A 102 0.31 12.23 2.02
N VAL A 103 1.03 12.38 3.13
CA VAL A 103 0.47 12.99 4.36
C VAL A 103 0.14 14.46 4.14
N GLU A 104 1.01 15.21 3.51
CA GLU A 104 0.78 16.63 3.18
C GLU A 104 -0.45 16.80 2.30
N ASN A 105 -0.62 15.95 1.29
CA ASN A 105 -1.77 15.98 0.39
C ASN A 105 -3.12 15.74 1.09
N ARG A 106 -3.14 15.20 2.31
CA ARG A 106 -4.38 15.07 3.10
C ARG A 106 -4.99 16.41 3.46
N ILE A 107 -4.20 17.44 3.61
CA ILE A 107 -4.66 18.81 3.87
C ILE A 107 -5.49 19.29 2.68
N TYR A 108 -4.96 19.17 1.47
CA TYR A 108 -5.64 19.58 0.25
C TYR A 108 -6.91 18.77 -0.01
N SER A 109 -6.87 17.46 0.23
CA SER A 109 -8.04 16.59 0.10
C SER A 109 -9.16 16.99 1.07
N ALA A 110 -8.82 17.28 2.33
CA ALA A 110 -9.78 17.73 3.34
C ALA A 110 -10.39 19.10 2.97
N GLN A 111 -9.56 20.04 2.50
CA GLN A 111 -10.03 21.35 2.04
C GLN A 111 -10.98 21.22 0.84
N SER A 112 -10.67 20.35 -0.12
CA SER A 112 -11.52 20.10 -1.28
C SER A 112 -12.89 19.54 -0.88
N VAL A 113 -12.93 18.58 0.05
CA VAL A 113 -14.17 18.01 0.57
C VAL A 113 -15.00 19.08 1.30
N LEU A 114 -14.38 19.85 2.20
CA LEU A 114 -15.06 20.93 2.92
C LEU A 114 -15.63 21.98 1.97
N LYS A 115 -14.85 22.40 0.98
CA LYS A 115 -15.30 23.33 -0.05
C LYS A 115 -16.53 22.79 -0.77
N THR A 116 -16.48 21.54 -1.22
CA THR A 116 -17.61 20.91 -1.93
C THR A 116 -18.87 20.85 -1.07
N ILE A 117 -18.74 20.54 0.23
CA ILE A 117 -19.89 20.52 1.16
C ILE A 117 -20.48 21.94 1.32
N ILE A 118 -19.65 22.96 1.48
CA ILE A 118 -20.11 24.35 1.68
C ILE A 118 -20.79 24.90 0.43
N GLU A 119 -20.26 24.56 -0.76
CA GLU A 119 -20.79 25.09 -2.03
C GLU A 119 -22.07 24.36 -2.50
N ASN A 120 -22.31 23.12 -2.09
CA ASN A 120 -23.46 22.31 -2.52
C ASN A 120 -24.43 21.95 -1.37
N GLY A 121 -24.22 22.42 -0.19
CA GLY A 121 -25.13 22.32 0.99
C GLY A 121 -25.94 23.58 1.08
#